data_29e6c476ac41cacabb368df6d8ca1439
#
_entry.id   29e6c476ac41cacabb368df6d8ca1439
#
_cell.length_a   1.000
_cell.length_b   1.000
_cell.length_c   1.000
_cell.angle_alpha   90.00
_cell.angle_beta   90.00
_cell.angle_gamma   90.00
#
_symmetry.space_group_name_H-M   'P 1'
#
loop_
_entity.id
_entity.type
_entity.pdbx_description
1 polymer ?
#
loop_
_entity_poly.entity_id
_entity_poly.type
_entity_poly.pdbx_seq_one_letter_code
_entity_poly.pdbx_strand_id
1 'polypeptide(L)'
;LNASNESVRTYLDKTYPGKTDKYLEYAKKAWPTHKRPSDLMDIDMRFRPGAVYQANVKSAVTGGAPVYMYLFDWQSPVLDGKYKSVHCMEIAFAFNTIQRTHNMTGGTKEAQKLADKVNLAWVNFAKTGNPNHKGLPKWPAYTEQNTSTMHFDNVCTVKPQLDKELIELVTGQ
;
A
#
# COMPACT_ATOMS: atom_id res chain seq x y z
N LEU A 1 3.64 -12.66 15.59
CA LEU A 1 4.51 -11.73 16.29
C LEU A 1 3.70 -11.00 17.36
N ASN A 2 3.94 -11.32 18.63
CA ASN A 2 3.26 -10.70 19.78
C ASN A 2 4.18 -9.62 20.35
N ALA A 3 4.38 -8.52 19.59
CA ALA A 3 5.10 -7.38 20.13
C ALA A 3 4.24 -6.67 21.20
N SER A 4 4.80 -6.38 22.35
CA SER A 4 4.16 -5.56 23.37
C SER A 4 4.19 -4.07 22.96
N ASN A 5 3.36 -3.24 23.56
CA ASN A 5 3.44 -1.78 23.35
C ASN A 5 4.82 -1.23 23.71
N GLU A 6 5.45 -1.76 24.75
CA GLU A 6 6.79 -1.35 25.19
C GLU A 6 7.85 -1.69 24.14
N SER A 7 7.82 -2.92 23.58
CA SER A 7 8.77 -3.31 22.55
C SER A 7 8.60 -2.50 21.25
N VAL A 8 7.35 -2.14 20.92
CA VAL A 8 7.07 -1.24 19.78
C VAL A 8 7.67 0.14 20.03
N ARG A 9 7.46 0.71 21.21
CA ARG A 9 8.03 2.02 21.58
C ARG A 9 9.56 2.00 21.55
N THR A 10 10.18 0.98 22.15
CA THR A 10 11.64 0.81 22.12
C THR A 10 12.19 0.75 20.69
N TYR A 11 11.49 0.01 19.80
CA TYR A 11 11.86 -0.05 18.38
C TYR A 11 11.74 1.32 17.71
N LEU A 12 10.64 2.03 17.91
CA LEU A 12 10.40 3.34 17.31
C LEU A 12 11.34 4.41 17.85
N ASP A 13 11.64 4.41 19.17
CA ASP A 13 12.60 5.34 19.78
C ASP A 13 14.01 5.16 19.20
N LYS A 14 14.38 3.91 18.89
CA LYS A 14 15.64 3.61 18.21
C LYS A 14 15.64 4.02 16.75
N THR A 15 14.52 3.82 16.05
CA THR A 15 14.42 4.05 14.59
C THR A 15 14.16 5.52 14.27
N TYR A 16 13.34 6.19 15.08
CA TYR A 16 12.91 7.58 14.91
C TYR A 16 13.04 8.36 16.23
N PRO A 17 14.26 8.67 16.68
CA PRO A 17 14.50 9.30 17.98
C PRO A 17 13.67 10.58 18.16
N GLY A 18 12.95 10.66 19.30
CA GLY A 18 12.13 11.82 19.66
C GLY A 18 10.83 11.97 18.87
N LYS A 19 10.47 11.01 18.01
CA LYS A 19 9.27 11.08 17.15
C LYS A 19 8.21 10.03 17.51
N THR A 20 8.47 9.13 18.45
CA THR A 20 7.66 7.95 18.74
C THR A 20 6.19 8.27 19.00
N ASP A 21 5.87 9.25 19.84
CA ASP A 21 4.47 9.58 20.16
C ASP A 21 3.70 10.08 18.93
N LYS A 22 4.28 10.99 18.18
CA LYS A 22 3.70 11.49 16.92
C LYS A 22 3.61 10.41 15.86
N TYR A 23 4.61 9.54 15.76
CA TYR A 23 4.58 8.39 14.86
C TYR A 23 3.36 7.50 15.16
N LEU A 24 3.17 7.13 16.42
CA LEU A 24 2.05 6.29 16.84
C LEU A 24 0.69 6.97 16.61
N GLU A 25 0.60 8.27 16.84
CA GLU A 25 -0.59 9.08 16.57
C GLU A 25 -0.95 9.05 15.08
N TYR A 26 0.01 9.41 14.21
CA TYR A 26 -0.21 9.49 12.76
C TYR A 26 -0.42 8.11 12.13
N ALA A 27 0.28 7.09 12.61
CA ALA A 27 0.08 5.71 12.18
C ALA A 27 -1.35 5.21 12.51
N LYS A 28 -1.85 5.46 13.70
CA LYS A 28 -3.23 5.11 14.09
C LYS A 28 -4.28 5.88 13.29
N LYS A 29 -4.00 7.14 12.98
CA LYS A 29 -4.87 7.97 12.13
C LYS A 29 -4.95 7.43 10.70
N ALA A 30 -3.81 7.07 10.13
CA ALA A 30 -3.72 6.53 8.77
C ALA A 30 -4.32 5.12 8.66
N TRP A 31 -4.11 4.28 9.66
CA TRP A 31 -4.58 2.89 9.69
C TRP A 31 -5.38 2.56 10.97
N PRO A 32 -6.60 3.08 11.10
CA PRO A 32 -7.42 2.92 12.31
C PRO A 32 -7.83 1.46 12.59
N THR A 33 -7.72 0.59 11.59
CA THR A 33 -8.01 -0.85 11.71
C THR A 33 -6.84 -1.66 12.26
N HIS A 34 -5.63 -1.09 12.31
CA HIS A 34 -4.46 -1.74 12.88
C HIS A 34 -4.55 -1.74 14.41
N LYS A 35 -4.95 -2.87 14.99
CA LYS A 35 -5.26 -2.98 16.43
C LYS A 35 -4.10 -3.51 17.27
N ARG A 36 -3.21 -4.33 16.67
CA ARG A 36 -2.09 -4.92 17.40
C ARG A 36 -0.91 -3.94 17.40
N PRO A 37 -0.15 -3.85 18.51
CA PRO A 37 1.05 -3.00 18.55
C PRO A 37 2.03 -3.31 17.42
N SER A 38 2.22 -4.59 17.10
CA SER A 38 3.08 -5.03 15.97
C SER A 38 2.65 -4.50 14.60
N ASP A 39 1.36 -4.20 14.42
CA ASP A 39 0.86 -3.66 13.14
C ASP A 39 1.37 -2.24 12.87
N LEU A 40 1.78 -1.53 13.94
CA LEU A 40 2.32 -0.17 13.85
C LEU A 40 3.85 -0.13 13.65
N MET A 41 4.54 -1.26 13.86
CA MET A 41 5.99 -1.35 13.59
C MET A 41 6.30 -1.55 12.11
N ASP A 42 5.39 -2.21 11.39
CA ASP A 42 5.64 -2.76 10.06
C ASP A 42 4.84 -2.02 8.99
N ILE A 43 4.66 -0.73 9.22
CA ILE A 43 4.16 0.18 8.21
C ILE A 43 5.33 0.47 7.26
N ASP A 44 5.09 0.33 5.95
CA ASP A 44 6.12 0.41 4.91
C ASP A 44 6.77 1.81 4.78
N MET A 45 7.44 2.27 5.86
CA MET A 45 8.18 3.53 5.84
C MET A 45 9.56 3.41 5.17
N ARG A 46 9.92 2.21 4.71
CA ARG A 46 11.18 1.99 3.97
C ARG A 46 11.07 2.33 2.49
N PHE A 47 9.96 1.97 1.84
CA PHE A 47 9.77 2.13 0.39
C PHE A 47 8.74 3.21 0.05
N ARG A 48 7.67 3.30 0.84
CA ARG A 48 6.54 4.16 0.56
C ARG A 48 6.88 5.66 0.46
N PRO A 49 7.73 6.26 1.33
CA PRO A 49 8.13 7.66 1.17
C PRO A 49 8.79 7.92 -0.19
N GLY A 50 9.68 7.02 -0.64
CA GLY A 50 10.32 7.11 -1.94
C GLY A 50 9.34 7.03 -3.11
N ALA A 51 8.33 6.14 -3.02
CA ALA A 51 7.30 6.01 -4.03
C ALA A 51 6.43 7.28 -4.12
N VAL A 52 6.05 7.86 -2.98
CA VAL A 52 5.30 9.12 -2.93
C VAL A 52 6.12 10.27 -3.51
N TYR A 53 7.38 10.38 -3.12
CA TYR A 53 8.29 11.39 -3.67
C TYR A 53 8.40 11.28 -5.20
N GLN A 54 8.60 10.08 -5.75
CA GLN A 54 8.65 9.86 -7.20
C GLN A 54 7.34 10.26 -7.88
N ALA A 55 6.19 9.94 -7.27
CA ALA A 55 4.89 10.32 -7.81
C ALA A 55 4.72 11.84 -7.85
N ASN A 56 5.11 12.56 -6.79
CA ASN A 56 5.06 14.02 -6.73
C ASN A 56 5.94 14.64 -7.82
N VAL A 57 7.21 14.26 -7.89
CA VAL A 57 8.16 14.78 -8.90
C VAL A 57 7.67 14.48 -10.32
N LYS A 58 7.24 13.26 -10.60
CA LYS A 58 6.77 12.86 -11.93
C LYS A 58 5.48 13.58 -12.33
N SER A 59 4.53 13.75 -11.40
CA SER A 59 3.25 14.41 -11.68
C SER A 59 3.39 15.93 -11.88
N ALA A 60 4.46 16.54 -11.38
CA ALA A 60 4.76 17.96 -11.56
C ALA A 60 5.36 18.29 -12.94
N VAL A 61 5.75 17.28 -13.74
CA VAL A 61 6.34 17.50 -15.05
C VAL A 61 5.28 17.99 -16.04
N THR A 62 5.40 19.22 -16.50
CA THR A 62 4.50 19.81 -17.50
C THR A 62 4.52 19.00 -18.81
N GLY A 63 3.35 18.56 -19.27
CA GLY A 63 3.23 17.69 -20.46
C GLY A 63 3.70 16.26 -20.23
N GLY A 64 4.04 15.89 -19.00
CA GLY A 64 4.44 14.53 -18.64
C GLY A 64 3.30 13.52 -18.73
N ALA A 65 3.65 12.24 -18.85
CA ALA A 65 2.67 11.17 -18.79
C ALA A 65 1.98 11.10 -17.41
N PRO A 66 0.68 10.75 -17.36
CA PRO A 66 -0.04 10.65 -16.08
C PRO A 66 0.58 9.61 -15.14
N VAL A 67 0.51 9.89 -13.86
CA VAL A 67 0.97 9.02 -12.77
C VAL A 67 -0.24 8.34 -12.14
N TYR A 68 -0.11 7.07 -11.80
CA TYR A 68 -1.13 6.33 -11.07
C TYR A 68 -0.50 5.70 -9.83
N MET A 69 -1.03 6.06 -8.65
CA MET A 69 -0.54 5.54 -7.37
C MET A 69 -1.46 4.44 -6.87
N TYR A 70 -0.87 3.37 -6.36
CA TYR A 70 -1.62 2.31 -5.66
C TYR A 70 -0.99 1.93 -4.34
N LEU A 71 -1.81 1.33 -3.49
CA LEU A 71 -1.40 0.61 -2.28
C LEU A 71 -2.05 -0.77 -2.33
N PHE A 72 -1.24 -1.80 -2.15
CA PHE A 72 -1.73 -3.17 -2.11
C PHE A 72 -2.02 -3.56 -0.67
N ASP A 73 -3.31 -3.53 -0.29
CA ASP A 73 -3.78 -3.73 1.08
C ASP A 73 -4.30 -5.14 1.35
N TRP A 74 -4.45 -5.95 0.31
CA TRP A 74 -4.98 -7.30 0.43
C TRP A 74 -4.13 -8.15 1.38
N GLN A 75 -4.80 -8.81 2.33
CA GLN A 75 -4.13 -9.63 3.34
C GLN A 75 -4.29 -11.11 3.02
N SER A 76 -3.15 -11.82 3.01
CA SER A 76 -3.15 -13.27 2.81
C SER A 76 -3.85 -13.99 3.96
N PRO A 77 -4.72 -14.98 3.67
CA PRO A 77 -5.31 -15.84 4.70
C PRO A 77 -4.35 -16.91 5.21
N VAL A 78 -3.20 -17.07 4.58
CA VAL A 78 -2.24 -18.14 4.90
C VAL A 78 -1.66 -17.94 6.30
N LEU A 79 -1.47 -19.03 7.05
CA LEU A 79 -1.00 -19.04 8.43
C LEU A 79 -1.82 -18.11 9.33
N ASP A 80 -3.14 -18.19 9.24
CA ASP A 80 -4.08 -17.37 10.02
C ASP A 80 -3.83 -15.86 9.86
N GLY A 81 -3.49 -15.44 8.64
CA GLY A 81 -3.28 -14.04 8.29
C GLY A 81 -1.94 -13.46 8.75
N LYS A 82 -0.97 -14.31 9.13
CA LYS A 82 0.34 -13.83 9.61
C LYS A 82 1.11 -13.02 8.57
N TYR A 83 0.98 -13.38 7.30
CA TYR A 83 1.68 -12.67 6.23
C TYR A 83 1.13 -11.28 5.97
N LYS A 84 -0.16 -11.05 6.25
CA LYS A 84 -0.82 -9.80 5.85
C LYS A 84 -0.54 -9.47 4.39
N SER A 85 -0.23 -8.22 4.09
CA SER A 85 0.20 -7.73 2.78
C SER A 85 1.74 -7.62 2.74
N VAL A 86 2.42 -8.75 2.81
CA VAL A 86 3.89 -8.79 2.83
C VAL A 86 4.49 -8.25 1.52
N HIS A 87 5.70 -7.72 1.63
CA HIS A 87 6.47 -7.24 0.46
C HIS A 87 6.48 -8.25 -0.70
N CYS A 88 6.27 -7.78 -1.92
CA CYS A 88 6.15 -8.57 -3.15
C CYS A 88 4.88 -9.44 -3.27
N MET A 89 3.91 -9.32 -2.37
CA MET A 89 2.64 -10.07 -2.48
C MET A 89 1.89 -9.71 -3.76
N GLU A 90 1.91 -8.45 -4.17
CA GLU A 90 1.21 -7.94 -5.36
C GLU A 90 1.71 -8.55 -6.67
N ILE A 91 2.94 -9.07 -6.71
CA ILE A 91 3.53 -9.69 -7.91
C ILE A 91 2.66 -10.87 -8.39
N ALA A 92 2.18 -11.70 -7.46
CA ALA A 92 1.31 -12.82 -7.78
C ALA A 92 0.00 -12.37 -8.46
N PHE A 93 -0.50 -11.20 -8.09
CA PHE A 93 -1.72 -10.60 -8.63
C PHE A 93 -1.45 -9.88 -9.96
N ALA A 94 -0.37 -9.12 -10.06
CA ALA A 94 0.02 -8.45 -11.29
C ALA A 94 0.26 -9.42 -12.45
N PHE A 95 0.88 -10.57 -12.17
CA PHE A 95 1.13 -11.63 -13.15
C PHE A 95 0.06 -12.72 -13.20
N ASN A 96 -1.01 -12.60 -12.42
CA ASN A 96 -2.13 -13.56 -12.35
C ASN A 96 -1.67 -15.02 -12.12
N THR A 97 -0.76 -15.21 -11.15
CA THR A 97 -0.16 -16.51 -10.84
C THR A 97 -0.63 -17.10 -9.51
N ILE A 98 -1.83 -16.76 -9.08
CA ILE A 98 -2.40 -17.11 -7.76
C ILE A 98 -2.29 -18.61 -7.43
N GLN A 99 -2.59 -19.47 -8.38
CA GLN A 99 -2.53 -20.92 -8.17
C GLN A 99 -1.11 -21.46 -8.04
N ARG A 100 -0.12 -20.79 -8.64
CA ARG A 100 1.29 -21.18 -8.52
C ARG A 100 1.93 -20.65 -7.23
N THR A 101 1.31 -19.65 -6.62
CA THR A 101 1.77 -18.98 -5.40
C THR A 101 0.83 -19.22 -4.23
N HIS A 102 0.09 -20.34 -4.24
CA HIS A 102 -0.93 -20.66 -3.23
C HIS A 102 -0.36 -20.71 -1.80
N ASN A 103 0.93 -21.00 -1.63
CA ASN A 103 1.63 -20.94 -0.35
C ASN A 103 1.71 -19.52 0.25
N MET A 104 1.52 -18.48 -0.57
CA MET A 104 1.46 -17.08 -0.13
C MET A 104 0.05 -16.50 -0.24
N THR A 105 -0.71 -16.88 -1.28
CA THR A 105 -2.01 -16.29 -1.59
C THR A 105 -3.19 -17.12 -1.07
N GLY A 106 -2.93 -18.34 -0.61
CA GLY A 106 -3.97 -19.30 -0.25
C GLY A 106 -4.72 -19.91 -1.43
N GLY A 107 -4.45 -19.47 -2.67
CA GLY A 107 -5.13 -19.98 -3.89
C GLY A 107 -6.64 -19.77 -3.92
N THR A 108 -7.15 -18.81 -3.14
CA THR A 108 -8.60 -18.63 -2.94
C THR A 108 -9.28 -18.00 -4.16
N LYS A 109 -10.60 -18.18 -4.26
CA LYS A 109 -11.40 -17.54 -5.32
C LYS A 109 -11.37 -16.01 -5.21
N GLU A 110 -11.31 -15.47 -4.00
CA GLU A 110 -11.22 -14.04 -3.72
C GLU A 110 -9.89 -13.49 -4.22
N ALA A 111 -8.77 -14.16 -3.91
CA ALA A 111 -7.46 -13.79 -4.43
C ALA A 111 -7.44 -13.83 -5.97
N GLN A 112 -8.03 -14.86 -6.59
CA GLN A 112 -8.12 -14.95 -8.05
C GLN A 112 -8.92 -13.79 -8.66
N LYS A 113 -10.10 -13.46 -8.09
CA LYS A 113 -10.92 -12.32 -8.55
C LYS A 113 -10.18 -10.99 -8.45
N LEU A 114 -9.40 -10.79 -7.40
CA LEU A 114 -8.57 -9.59 -7.27
C LEU A 114 -7.43 -9.61 -8.31
N ALA A 115 -6.77 -10.76 -8.49
CA ALA A 115 -5.69 -10.89 -9.47
C ALA A 115 -6.16 -10.59 -10.89
N ASP A 116 -7.36 -11.03 -11.28
CA ASP A 116 -7.94 -10.71 -12.59
C ASP A 116 -8.09 -9.20 -12.80
N LYS A 117 -8.47 -8.45 -11.75
CA LYS A 117 -8.58 -6.98 -11.80
C LYS A 117 -7.21 -6.31 -11.85
N VAL A 118 -6.29 -6.72 -10.98
CA VAL A 118 -4.94 -6.14 -10.91
C VAL A 118 -4.19 -6.39 -12.22
N ASN A 119 -4.16 -7.63 -12.69
CA ASN A 119 -3.51 -7.98 -13.96
C ASN A 119 -4.05 -7.15 -15.13
N LEU A 120 -5.38 -7.03 -15.26
CA LEU A 120 -5.99 -6.23 -16.32
C LEU A 120 -5.60 -4.76 -16.23
N ALA A 121 -5.47 -4.19 -15.02
CA ALA A 121 -4.99 -2.82 -14.84
C ALA A 121 -3.54 -2.66 -15.34
N TRP A 122 -2.64 -3.62 -15.04
CA TRP A 122 -1.25 -3.62 -15.53
C TRP A 122 -1.19 -3.75 -17.05
N VAL A 123 -1.99 -4.68 -17.62
CA VAL A 123 -2.06 -4.85 -19.09
C VAL A 123 -2.56 -3.59 -19.78
N ASN A 124 -3.61 -2.96 -19.26
CA ASN A 124 -4.13 -1.71 -19.82
C ASN A 124 -3.10 -0.59 -19.73
N PHE A 125 -2.47 -0.43 -18.56
CA PHE A 125 -1.42 0.58 -18.38
C PHE A 125 -0.26 0.37 -19.35
N ALA A 126 0.22 -0.84 -19.53
CA ALA A 126 1.29 -1.16 -20.47
C ALA A 126 0.92 -0.84 -21.93
N LYS A 127 -0.36 -1.01 -22.30
CA LYS A 127 -0.84 -0.76 -23.68
C LYS A 127 -1.17 0.70 -23.95
N THR A 128 -1.68 1.42 -22.95
CA THR A 128 -2.33 2.73 -23.17
C THR A 128 -1.85 3.84 -22.25
N GLY A 129 -1.03 3.52 -21.22
CA GLY A 129 -0.67 4.45 -20.16
C GLY A 129 -1.80 4.71 -19.15
N ASN A 130 -2.94 3.99 -19.25
CA ASN A 130 -4.09 4.17 -18.38
C ASN A 130 -4.54 2.81 -17.79
N PRO A 131 -4.51 2.61 -16.45
CA PRO A 131 -4.85 1.33 -15.82
C PRO A 131 -6.35 1.09 -15.70
N ASN A 132 -7.21 2.09 -15.97
CA ASN A 132 -8.64 2.00 -15.74
C ASN A 132 -9.34 0.92 -16.59
N HIS A 133 -10.29 0.23 -15.98
CA HIS A 133 -11.21 -0.72 -16.64
C HIS A 133 -12.50 -0.92 -15.82
N LYS A 134 -13.49 -1.59 -16.40
CA LYS A 134 -14.83 -1.78 -15.80
C LYS A 134 -14.83 -2.53 -14.45
N GLY A 135 -13.80 -3.30 -14.16
CA GLY A 135 -13.69 -4.08 -12.90
C GLY A 135 -13.16 -3.29 -11.71
N LEU A 136 -12.72 -2.03 -11.91
CA LEU A 136 -12.20 -1.16 -10.89
C LEU A 136 -13.04 0.12 -10.72
N PRO A 137 -13.03 0.75 -9.54
CA PRO A 137 -13.49 2.12 -9.40
C PRO A 137 -12.70 3.05 -10.34
N LYS A 138 -13.29 4.18 -10.72
CA LYS A 138 -12.57 5.20 -11.50
C LYS A 138 -11.30 5.60 -10.74
N TRP A 139 -10.16 5.39 -11.37
CA TRP A 139 -8.83 5.66 -10.83
C TRP A 139 -8.26 6.92 -11.49
N PRO A 140 -8.37 8.11 -10.85
CA PRO A 140 -7.81 9.33 -11.37
C PRO A 140 -6.29 9.30 -11.40
N ALA A 141 -5.69 10.06 -12.30
CA ALA A 141 -4.27 10.31 -12.25
C ALA A 141 -3.91 11.02 -10.94
N TYR A 142 -2.77 10.64 -10.37
CA TYR A 142 -2.21 11.22 -9.16
C TYR A 142 -1.61 12.60 -9.46
N THR A 143 -1.86 13.54 -8.58
CA THR A 143 -1.12 14.80 -8.48
C THR A 143 -0.86 15.08 -6.99
N GLU A 144 0.07 15.99 -6.69
CA GLU A 144 0.33 16.39 -5.30
C GLU A 144 -0.91 17.00 -4.62
N GLN A 145 -1.79 17.68 -5.38
CA GLN A 145 -3.05 18.24 -4.89
C GLN A 145 -4.16 17.20 -4.80
N ASN A 146 -4.11 16.19 -5.67
CA ASN A 146 -5.04 15.06 -5.69
C ASN A 146 -4.25 13.78 -5.53
N THR A 147 -4.03 13.37 -4.30
CA THR A 147 -3.24 12.20 -3.93
C THR A 147 -4.00 10.88 -4.11
N SER A 148 -4.85 10.80 -5.16
CA SER A 148 -5.68 9.62 -5.44
C SER A 148 -4.84 8.36 -5.52
N THR A 149 -5.10 7.44 -4.60
CA THR A 149 -4.42 6.16 -4.49
C THR A 149 -5.43 5.04 -4.62
N MET A 150 -5.21 4.10 -5.54
CA MET A 150 -5.98 2.87 -5.64
C MET A 150 -5.56 1.90 -4.53
N HIS A 151 -6.50 1.49 -3.71
CA HIS A 151 -6.33 0.45 -2.70
C HIS A 151 -6.79 -0.88 -3.27
N PHE A 152 -5.85 -1.79 -3.48
CA PHE A 152 -6.14 -3.15 -3.94
C PHE A 152 -6.39 -4.06 -2.73
N ASP A 153 -7.66 -4.38 -2.52
CA ASP A 153 -8.15 -5.31 -1.52
C ASP A 153 -9.32 -6.10 -2.11
N ASN A 154 -9.96 -6.98 -1.36
CA ASN A 154 -11.17 -7.70 -1.79
C ASN A 154 -12.22 -6.76 -2.39
N VAL A 155 -12.36 -5.56 -1.83
CA VAL A 155 -13.10 -4.44 -2.40
C VAL A 155 -12.11 -3.33 -2.74
N CYS A 156 -11.82 -3.15 -4.03
CA CYS A 156 -10.94 -2.08 -4.47
C CYS A 156 -11.61 -0.71 -4.27
N THR A 157 -10.86 0.25 -3.74
CA THR A 157 -11.34 1.63 -3.50
C THR A 157 -10.28 2.66 -3.90
N VAL A 158 -10.69 3.86 -4.24
CA VAL A 158 -9.78 5.00 -4.41
C VAL A 158 -9.93 5.92 -3.22
N LYS A 159 -8.80 6.24 -2.58
CA LYS A 159 -8.73 7.13 -1.42
C LYS A 159 -7.61 8.15 -1.62
N PRO A 160 -7.67 9.31 -0.94
CA PRO A 160 -6.49 10.16 -0.85
C PRO A 160 -5.40 9.45 -0.06
N GLN A 161 -4.18 9.93 -0.18
CA GLN A 161 -3.06 9.46 0.65
C GLN A 161 -3.39 9.65 2.14
N LEU A 162 -3.39 8.56 2.90
CA LEU A 162 -3.79 8.55 4.31
C LEU A 162 -2.63 8.82 5.28
N ASP A 163 -1.40 8.60 4.83
CA ASP A 163 -0.18 8.59 5.63
C ASP A 163 0.75 9.78 5.39
N LYS A 164 0.21 10.86 4.84
CA LYS A 164 0.99 12.05 4.50
C LYS A 164 1.77 12.59 5.73
N GLU A 165 1.06 12.84 6.83
CA GLU A 165 1.65 13.35 8.07
C GLU A 165 2.73 12.41 8.64
N LEU A 166 2.53 11.10 8.51
CA LEU A 166 3.50 10.10 8.96
C LEU A 166 4.76 10.13 8.08
N ILE A 167 4.61 10.20 6.77
CA ILE A 167 5.74 10.31 5.83
C ILE A 167 6.53 11.60 6.08
N GLU A 168 5.85 12.74 6.19
CA GLU A 168 6.48 14.03 6.52
C GLU A 168 7.25 13.96 7.85
N LEU A 169 6.65 13.32 8.87
CA LEU A 169 7.31 13.12 10.16
C LEU A 169 8.62 12.32 10.03
N VAL A 170 8.61 11.21 9.29
CA VAL A 170 9.79 10.32 9.21
C VAL A 170 10.86 10.83 8.27
N THR A 171 10.47 11.50 7.18
CA THR A 171 11.41 12.02 6.17
C THR A 171 11.94 13.41 6.51
N GLY A 172 11.21 14.18 7.33
CA GLY A 172 11.54 15.58 7.61
C GLY A 172 11.23 16.55 6.45
N GLN A 173 10.42 16.10 5.50
CA GLN A 173 10.01 16.87 4.30
C GLN A 173 8.54 17.21 4.36
#